data_0d3835d31dd10d8fd8f76daf07533f8f
#
_entry.id   0d3835d31dd10d8fd8f76daf07533f8f
#
_cell.length_a   1.000
_cell.length_b   1.000
_cell.length_c   1.000
_cell.angle_alpha   90.00
_cell.angle_beta   90.00
_cell.angle_gamma   90.00
#
_symmetry.space_group_name_H-M   'P 1'
#
loop_
_entity.id
_entity.type
_entity.pdbx_description
1 polymer ?
#
loop_
_entity_poly.entity_id
_entity_poly.type
_entity_poly.pdbx_seq_one_letter_code
_entity_poly.pdbx_strand_id
1 'polypeptide(L)'
;MYKRQDLIDFRLTTEATVKEVEKRSVKTDFGEFELRIWEDMLEKNFHFSLSKGDIQNIDAPLVRVQTQSVLQDTLAINDLGKKWSVRNSLEKISKSEAGVFVLINHRDASSYWLSLLEGKELTKKSRRVIGAGSQILRDLGLTKIKVLGTPTQYNNISGFNIEIVGFEND
;
A
#
# COMPACT_ATOMS: atom_id res chain seq x y z
N MET A 1 18.09 26.29 3.74
CA MET A 1 17.78 25.52 4.96
C MET A 1 16.77 24.42 4.62
N TYR A 2 17.19 23.18 4.67
CA TYR A 2 16.29 22.04 4.42
C TYR A 2 15.33 21.89 5.59
N LYS A 3 14.03 21.78 5.29
CA LYS A 3 13.03 21.49 6.31
C LYS A 3 13.18 20.04 6.77
N ARG A 4 12.85 19.75 8.02
CA ARG A 4 12.87 18.38 8.58
C ARG A 4 12.10 17.38 7.71
N GLN A 5 11.05 17.85 7.03
CA GLN A 5 10.24 17.07 6.10
C GLN A 5 11.02 16.70 4.82
N ASP A 6 11.85 17.61 4.30
CA ASP A 6 12.66 17.36 3.10
C ASP A 6 13.72 16.27 3.37
N LEU A 7 14.26 16.23 4.60
CA LEU A 7 15.19 15.17 5.04
C LEU A 7 14.49 13.81 5.14
N ILE A 8 13.27 13.76 5.65
CA ILE A 8 12.48 12.51 5.73
C ILE A 8 12.16 12.03 4.32
N ASP A 9 11.72 12.91 3.43
CA ASP A 9 11.39 12.57 2.05
C ASP A 9 12.64 12.08 1.28
N PHE A 10 13.80 12.71 1.50
CA PHE A 10 15.10 12.28 0.95
C PHE A 10 15.49 10.89 1.45
N ARG A 11 15.35 10.61 2.75
CA ARG A 11 15.64 9.29 3.32
C ARG A 11 14.69 8.21 2.79
N LEU A 12 13.40 8.50 2.67
CA LEU A 12 12.43 7.57 2.12
C LEU A 12 12.71 7.20 0.66
N THR A 13 13.30 8.12 -0.11
CA THR A 13 13.63 7.87 -1.53
C THR A 13 15.01 7.26 -1.74
N THR A 14 15.96 7.51 -0.87
CA THR A 14 17.38 7.11 -1.02
C THR A 14 17.81 5.95 -0.14
N GLU A 15 17.21 5.80 1.06
CA GLU A 15 17.55 4.75 2.00
C GLU A 15 16.50 3.64 1.98
N ALA A 16 16.94 2.38 2.00
CA ALA A 16 16.07 1.23 2.20
C ALA A 16 15.67 1.15 3.68
N THR A 17 14.55 1.77 4.05
CA THR A 17 14.04 1.79 5.42
C THR A 17 13.12 0.62 5.74
N VAL A 18 12.67 -0.10 4.72
CA VAL A 18 11.78 -1.26 4.83
C VAL A 18 12.53 -2.51 4.39
N LYS A 19 12.48 -3.57 5.20
CA LYS A 19 13.20 -4.84 4.96
C LYS A 19 12.25 -6.02 5.06
N GLU A 20 12.32 -6.94 4.09
CA GLU A 20 11.62 -8.24 4.17
C GLU A 20 12.19 -9.08 5.32
N VAL A 21 11.32 -9.58 6.19
CA VAL A 21 11.69 -10.43 7.34
C VAL A 21 11.07 -11.80 7.29
N GLU A 22 9.99 -12.01 6.55
CA GLU A 22 9.30 -13.30 6.42
C GLU A 22 8.63 -13.41 5.05
N LYS A 23 8.58 -14.62 4.50
CA LYS A 23 7.91 -14.96 3.25
C LYS A 23 7.29 -16.34 3.33
N ARG A 24 6.02 -16.47 3.00
CA ARG A 24 5.31 -17.77 2.98
C ARG A 24 4.05 -17.75 2.12
N SER A 25 3.64 -18.92 1.65
CA SER A 25 2.32 -19.10 1.04
C SER A 25 1.24 -19.17 2.11
N VAL A 26 0.11 -18.48 1.87
CA VAL A 26 -1.06 -18.46 2.76
C VAL A 26 -2.34 -18.67 1.98
N LYS A 27 -3.33 -19.28 2.62
CA LYS A 27 -4.70 -19.41 2.09
C LYS A 27 -5.59 -18.33 2.68
N THR A 28 -6.34 -17.66 1.83
CA THR A 28 -7.32 -16.63 2.21
C THR A 28 -8.69 -17.02 1.70
N ASP A 29 -9.72 -16.28 2.08
CA ASP A 29 -11.08 -16.43 1.52
C ASP A 29 -11.14 -16.24 0.00
N PHE A 30 -10.12 -15.60 -0.59
CA PHE A 30 -10.02 -15.29 -2.02
C PHE A 30 -9.01 -16.18 -2.78
N GLY A 31 -8.48 -17.21 -2.13
CA GLY A 31 -7.50 -18.12 -2.72
C GLY A 31 -6.12 -18.01 -2.07
N GLU A 32 -5.13 -18.58 -2.76
CA GLU A 32 -3.75 -18.60 -2.27
C GLU A 32 -3.01 -17.32 -2.67
N PHE A 33 -2.26 -16.79 -1.71
CA PHE A 33 -1.36 -15.64 -1.89
C PHE A 33 0.01 -15.94 -1.30
N GLU A 34 1.03 -15.27 -1.81
CA GLU A 34 2.33 -15.19 -1.16
C GLU A 34 2.31 -14.00 -0.19
N LEU A 35 2.38 -14.29 1.10
CA LEU A 35 2.52 -13.28 2.15
C LEU A 35 3.99 -12.95 2.34
N ARG A 36 4.32 -11.66 2.38
CA ARG A 36 5.60 -11.16 2.89
C ARG A 36 5.37 -10.16 3.99
N ILE A 37 6.21 -10.23 5.02
CA ILE A 37 6.22 -9.31 6.15
C ILE A 37 7.44 -8.42 6.04
N TRP A 38 7.24 -7.13 6.18
CA TRP A 38 8.24 -6.08 6.00
C TRP A 38 8.40 -5.30 7.29
N GLU A 39 9.61 -5.24 7.81
CA GLU A 39 9.94 -4.40 8.96
C GLU A 39 10.29 -3.00 8.49
N ASP A 40 9.60 -1.99 9.04
CA ASP A 40 9.94 -0.59 8.88
C ASP A 40 10.85 -0.16 10.04
N MET A 41 12.12 0.03 9.74
CA MET A 41 13.14 0.37 10.74
C MET A 41 12.99 1.79 11.31
N LEU A 42 12.34 2.71 10.59
CA LEU A 42 12.09 4.08 11.06
C LEU A 42 10.89 4.14 12.02
N GLU A 43 9.80 3.50 11.65
CA GLU A 43 8.56 3.48 12.45
C GLU A 43 8.54 2.34 13.49
N LYS A 44 9.52 1.42 13.42
CA LYS A 44 9.57 0.19 14.25
C LYS A 44 8.24 -0.56 14.21
N ASN A 45 7.76 -0.80 13.01
CA ASN A 45 6.47 -1.37 12.71
C ASN A 45 6.58 -2.39 11.58
N PHE A 46 5.54 -3.18 11.37
CA PHE A 46 5.50 -4.17 10.30
C PHE A 46 4.43 -3.82 9.28
N HIS A 47 4.77 -3.98 8.01
CA HIS A 47 3.85 -3.89 6.88
C HIS A 47 3.70 -5.27 6.25
N PHE A 48 2.67 -5.45 5.44
CA PHE A 48 2.33 -6.72 4.84
C PHE A 48 2.10 -6.57 3.34
N SER A 49 2.56 -7.54 2.56
CA SER A 49 2.15 -7.66 1.16
C SER A 49 1.60 -9.05 0.87
N LEU A 50 0.55 -9.09 0.07
CA LEU A 50 -0.05 -10.30 -0.47
C LEU A 50 0.05 -10.23 -1.99
N SER A 51 0.80 -11.14 -2.60
CA SER A 51 0.95 -11.21 -4.05
C SER A 51 0.34 -12.50 -4.60
N LYS A 52 -0.20 -12.40 -5.81
CA LYS A 52 -0.79 -13.51 -6.55
C LYS A 52 -0.29 -13.50 -7.99
N GLY A 53 -0.11 -14.69 -8.55
CA GLY A 53 0.34 -14.86 -9.93
C GLY A 53 1.81 -14.53 -10.13
N ASP A 54 2.24 -14.54 -11.38
CA ASP A 54 3.62 -14.23 -11.76
C ASP A 54 3.80 -12.72 -11.97
N ILE A 55 3.98 -11.99 -10.86
CA ILE A 55 4.12 -10.52 -10.87
C ILE A 55 5.38 -10.03 -11.58
N GLN A 56 6.36 -10.91 -11.83
CA GLN A 56 7.63 -10.57 -12.46
C GLN A 56 7.55 -10.58 -13.98
N ASN A 57 6.74 -11.47 -14.55
CA ASN A 57 6.70 -11.71 -15.99
C ASN A 57 5.46 -11.09 -16.67
N ILE A 58 4.54 -10.49 -15.92
CA ILE A 58 3.45 -9.71 -16.47
C ILE A 58 3.89 -8.25 -16.68
N ASP A 59 3.39 -7.60 -17.72
CA ASP A 59 3.79 -6.23 -18.08
C ASP A 59 3.47 -5.23 -16.97
N ALA A 60 2.25 -5.25 -16.41
CA ALA A 60 1.85 -4.37 -15.31
C ALA A 60 0.85 -5.09 -14.37
N PRO A 61 1.32 -5.67 -13.25
CA PRO A 61 0.41 -6.29 -12.28
C PRO A 61 -0.50 -5.26 -11.63
N LEU A 62 -1.69 -5.70 -11.23
CA LEU A 62 -2.65 -4.88 -10.49
C LEU A 62 -2.17 -4.67 -9.05
N VAL A 63 -2.04 -3.43 -8.63
CA VAL A 63 -1.47 -3.06 -7.33
C VAL A 63 -2.42 -2.20 -6.51
N ARG A 64 -2.57 -2.52 -5.25
CA ARG A 64 -3.23 -1.67 -4.26
C ARG A 64 -2.33 -1.48 -3.05
N VAL A 65 -2.08 -0.23 -2.68
CA VAL A 65 -1.43 0.14 -1.42
C VAL A 65 -2.43 0.91 -0.57
N GLN A 66 -2.69 0.44 0.62
CA GLN A 66 -3.59 1.13 1.55
C GLN A 66 -3.21 0.89 3.02
N THR A 67 -3.72 1.74 3.89
CA THR A 67 -3.69 1.55 5.33
C THR A 67 -4.94 0.80 5.79
N GLN A 68 -4.82 0.03 6.86
CA GLN A 68 -5.96 -0.60 7.51
C GLN A 68 -6.88 0.45 8.13
N SER A 69 -8.18 0.29 7.92
CA SER A 69 -9.22 1.05 8.60
C SER A 69 -10.03 0.10 9.48
N VAL A 70 -9.87 0.19 10.80
CA VAL A 70 -10.63 -0.66 11.72
C VAL A 70 -12.14 -0.48 11.54
N LEU A 71 -12.59 0.75 11.27
CA LEU A 71 -14.01 1.06 11.06
C LEU A 71 -14.56 0.33 9.81
N GLN A 72 -13.83 0.37 8.70
CA GLN A 72 -14.28 -0.23 7.45
C GLN A 72 -13.94 -1.72 7.36
N ASP A 73 -12.71 -2.09 7.71
CA ASP A 73 -12.18 -3.44 7.46
C ASP A 73 -12.55 -4.44 8.57
N THR A 74 -12.72 -3.97 9.82
CA THR A 74 -13.08 -4.83 10.96
C THR A 74 -14.54 -4.69 11.35
N LEU A 75 -15.05 -3.46 11.44
CA LEU A 75 -16.44 -3.18 11.84
C LEU A 75 -17.40 -3.13 10.65
N ALA A 76 -16.89 -3.27 9.42
CA ALA A 76 -17.66 -3.29 8.16
C ALA A 76 -18.57 -2.06 7.96
N ILE A 77 -18.15 -0.88 8.44
CA ILE A 77 -18.87 0.37 8.22
C ILE A 77 -18.65 0.84 6.79
N ASN A 78 -19.71 0.98 5.99
CA ASN A 78 -19.63 1.23 4.56
C ASN A 78 -19.91 2.69 4.14
N ASP A 79 -20.33 3.56 5.05
CA ASP A 79 -20.73 4.94 4.78
C ASP A 79 -19.60 5.98 4.96
N LEU A 80 -18.35 5.52 5.08
CA LEU A 80 -17.17 6.39 5.29
C LEU A 80 -16.58 6.97 4.00
N GLY A 81 -17.28 6.86 2.87
CA GLY A 81 -16.86 7.42 1.58
C GLY A 81 -15.65 6.75 0.93
N LYS A 82 -15.11 5.67 1.50
CA LYS A 82 -14.00 4.90 0.91
C LYS A 82 -14.53 3.72 0.11
N LYS A 83 -14.22 3.68 -1.17
CA LYS A 83 -14.63 2.60 -2.08
C LYS A 83 -13.93 1.27 -1.80
N TRP A 84 -12.65 1.30 -1.46
CA TRP A 84 -11.81 0.12 -1.34
C TRP A 84 -11.52 -0.25 0.11
N SER A 85 -12.23 -1.27 0.62
CA SER A 85 -11.85 -2.00 1.83
C SER A 85 -10.70 -2.96 1.53
N VAL A 86 -10.05 -3.50 2.56
CA VAL A 86 -9.07 -4.58 2.40
C VAL A 86 -9.71 -5.77 1.69
N ARG A 87 -10.93 -6.15 2.10
CA ARG A 87 -11.66 -7.26 1.50
C ARG A 87 -11.94 -7.06 0.01
N ASN A 88 -12.50 -5.92 -0.38
CA ASN A 88 -12.81 -5.62 -1.79
C ASN A 88 -11.55 -5.56 -2.65
N SER A 89 -10.46 -5.03 -2.09
CA SER A 89 -9.16 -4.97 -2.77
C SER A 89 -8.59 -6.36 -3.03
N LEU A 90 -8.60 -7.24 -2.03
CA LEU A 90 -8.13 -8.63 -2.15
C LEU A 90 -9.01 -9.43 -3.13
N GLU A 91 -10.32 -9.27 -3.07
CA GLU A 91 -11.24 -9.90 -4.01
C GLU A 91 -10.93 -9.49 -5.47
N LYS A 92 -10.74 -8.20 -5.72
CA LYS A 92 -10.42 -7.69 -7.05
C LYS A 92 -9.07 -8.22 -7.55
N ILE A 93 -8.03 -8.18 -6.72
CA ILE A 93 -6.70 -8.70 -7.05
C ILE A 93 -6.76 -10.22 -7.29
N SER A 94 -7.55 -10.96 -6.53
CA SER A 94 -7.69 -12.40 -6.72
C SER A 94 -8.26 -12.80 -8.08
N LYS A 95 -9.06 -11.93 -8.70
CA LYS A 95 -9.65 -12.11 -10.03
C LYS A 95 -8.73 -11.65 -11.17
N SER A 96 -7.66 -10.92 -10.87
CA SER A 96 -6.66 -10.51 -11.86
C SER A 96 -5.70 -11.66 -12.18
N GLU A 97 -4.99 -11.57 -13.30
CA GLU A 97 -3.95 -12.54 -13.69
C GLU A 97 -2.79 -12.53 -12.69
N ALA A 98 -2.32 -11.35 -12.33
CA ALA A 98 -1.32 -11.14 -11.29
C ALA A 98 -1.55 -9.81 -10.58
N GLY A 99 -1.25 -9.77 -9.30
CA GLY A 99 -1.40 -8.54 -8.54
C GLY A 99 -0.80 -8.58 -7.15
N VAL A 100 -0.68 -7.40 -6.57
CA VAL A 100 -0.09 -7.18 -5.24
C VAL A 100 -0.97 -6.26 -4.42
N PHE A 101 -1.30 -6.70 -3.23
CA PHE A 101 -1.91 -5.89 -2.19
C PHE A 101 -0.88 -5.56 -1.12
N VAL A 102 -0.69 -4.29 -0.80
CA VAL A 102 0.22 -3.84 0.25
C VAL A 102 -0.58 -3.15 1.35
N LEU A 103 -0.48 -3.68 2.56
CA LEU A 103 -1.09 -3.12 3.75
C LEU A 103 -0.03 -2.41 4.59
N ILE A 104 -0.14 -1.10 4.65
CA ILE A 104 0.72 -0.26 5.48
C ILE A 104 0.07 -0.12 6.85
N ASN A 105 0.76 -0.60 7.88
CA ASN A 105 0.32 -0.49 9.26
C ASN A 105 0.85 0.82 9.86
N HIS A 106 -0.01 1.54 10.58
CA HIS A 106 0.32 2.78 11.27
C HIS A 106 0.10 2.67 12.77
N ARG A 107 1.04 3.19 13.55
CA ARG A 107 0.95 3.19 15.03
C ARG A 107 -0.09 4.17 15.59
N ASP A 108 -0.34 5.28 14.91
CA ASP A 108 -1.24 6.35 15.40
C ASP A 108 -2.68 6.18 14.91
N ALA A 109 -3.32 5.08 15.35
CA ALA A 109 -4.67 4.77 14.91
C ALA A 109 -5.74 5.76 15.47
N SER A 110 -5.58 6.26 16.70
CA SER A 110 -6.63 7.04 17.39
C SER A 110 -6.93 8.38 16.73
N SER A 111 -5.91 9.15 16.37
CA SER A 111 -6.10 10.44 15.68
C SER A 111 -6.60 10.27 14.24
N TYR A 112 -6.29 9.12 13.63
CA TYR A 112 -6.74 8.80 12.29
C TYR A 112 -8.25 8.57 12.20
N TRP A 113 -8.81 7.83 13.14
CA TRP A 113 -10.25 7.53 13.14
C TRP A 113 -11.11 8.78 13.38
N LEU A 114 -10.70 9.62 14.34
CA LEU A 114 -11.38 10.89 14.60
C LEU A 114 -11.40 11.79 13.36
N SER A 115 -10.25 11.93 12.69
CA SER A 115 -10.16 12.73 11.45
C SER A 115 -11.03 12.17 10.32
N LEU A 116 -11.15 10.84 10.23
CA LEU A 116 -11.98 10.17 9.23
C LEU A 116 -13.48 10.43 9.47
N LEU A 117 -13.91 10.39 10.74
CA LEU A 117 -15.28 10.69 11.14
C LEU A 117 -15.62 12.17 10.97
N GLU A 118 -14.63 13.06 11.13
CA GLU A 118 -14.77 14.51 10.92
C GLU A 118 -14.68 14.93 9.44
N GLY A 119 -14.44 13.99 8.52
CA GLY A 119 -14.29 14.26 7.08
C GLY A 119 -13.04 15.06 6.71
N LYS A 120 -12.02 15.10 7.58
CA LYS A 120 -10.76 15.80 7.33
C LYS A 120 -9.81 14.97 6.48
N GLU A 121 -9.31 15.54 5.38
CA GLU A 121 -8.27 14.92 4.57
C GLU A 121 -6.93 14.86 5.32
N LEU A 122 -6.33 13.68 5.35
CA LEU A 122 -5.07 13.40 6.03
C LEU A 122 -3.87 13.54 5.08
N THR A 123 -3.56 14.75 4.68
CA THR A 123 -2.49 15.03 3.68
C THR A 123 -1.07 14.67 4.14
N LYS A 124 -0.76 14.72 5.43
CA LYS A 124 0.59 14.41 5.95
C LYS A 124 0.90 12.92 6.09
N LYS A 125 -0.11 12.07 6.31
CA LYS A 125 0.09 10.61 6.43
C LYS A 125 0.26 9.92 5.07
N SER A 126 -0.24 10.50 4.00
CA SER A 126 -0.18 9.92 2.67
C SER A 126 1.25 9.74 2.14
N ARG A 127 2.17 10.64 2.46
CA ARG A 127 3.56 10.57 1.97
C ARG A 127 4.35 9.39 2.55
N ARG A 128 4.20 9.09 3.84
CA ARG A 128 4.86 7.93 4.47
C ARG A 128 4.30 6.61 3.97
N VAL A 129 2.98 6.54 3.78
CA VAL A 129 2.31 5.37 3.19
C VAL A 129 2.82 5.11 1.78
N ILE A 130 2.88 6.15 0.96
CA ILE A 130 3.40 6.08 -0.42
C ILE A 130 4.87 5.68 -0.41
N GLY A 131 5.68 6.24 0.49
CA GLY A 131 7.10 5.93 0.62
C GLY A 131 7.37 4.48 0.98
N ALA A 132 6.77 3.97 2.05
CA ALA A 132 6.90 2.58 2.48
C ALA A 132 6.33 1.61 1.42
N GLY A 133 5.14 1.92 0.88
CA GLY A 133 4.52 1.12 -0.17
C GLY A 133 5.38 1.04 -1.43
N SER A 134 5.97 2.15 -1.86
CA SER A 134 6.84 2.20 -3.04
C SER A 134 8.13 1.41 -2.84
N GLN A 135 8.75 1.46 -1.66
CA GLN A 135 9.91 0.63 -1.33
C GLN A 135 9.57 -0.86 -1.40
N ILE A 136 8.43 -1.27 -0.83
CA ILE A 136 7.96 -2.65 -0.89
C ILE A 136 7.76 -3.09 -2.35
N LEU A 137 7.09 -2.29 -3.16
CA LEU A 137 6.85 -2.61 -4.58
C LEU A 137 8.17 -2.70 -5.37
N ARG A 138 9.13 -1.81 -5.11
CA ARG A 138 10.46 -1.88 -5.71
C ARG A 138 11.21 -3.15 -5.30
N ASP A 139 11.17 -3.52 -4.02
CA ASP A 139 11.84 -4.73 -3.50
C ASP A 139 11.16 -6.01 -4.01
N LEU A 140 9.88 -5.94 -4.37
CA LEU A 140 9.19 -6.99 -5.13
C LEU A 140 9.60 -7.05 -6.61
N GLY A 141 10.45 -6.14 -7.08
CA GLY A 141 10.96 -6.10 -8.45
C GLY A 141 10.01 -5.46 -9.46
N LEU A 142 9.00 -4.70 -9.02
CA LEU A 142 8.02 -4.08 -9.90
C LEU A 142 8.54 -2.75 -10.44
N THR A 143 8.50 -2.59 -11.76
CA THR A 143 8.88 -1.36 -12.48
C THR A 143 7.69 -0.68 -13.13
N LYS A 144 6.68 -1.44 -13.54
CA LYS A 144 5.42 -0.97 -14.11
C LYS A 144 4.25 -1.58 -13.36
N ILE A 145 3.26 -0.77 -13.02
CA ILE A 145 2.09 -1.20 -12.28
C ILE A 145 0.81 -0.59 -12.82
N LYS A 146 -0.28 -1.30 -12.69
CA LYS A 146 -1.64 -0.80 -12.82
C LYS A 146 -2.23 -0.62 -11.42
N VAL A 147 -2.70 0.57 -11.09
CA VAL A 147 -3.15 0.89 -9.72
C VAL A 147 -4.64 0.68 -9.58
N LEU A 148 -5.03 -0.05 -8.54
CA LEU A 148 -6.42 -0.15 -8.11
C LEU A 148 -6.77 1.07 -7.25
N GLY A 149 -7.51 2.01 -7.83
CA GLY A 149 -7.86 3.26 -7.19
C GLY A 149 -7.91 4.45 -8.17
N THR A 150 -7.93 5.66 -7.63
CA THR A 150 -8.01 6.90 -8.40
C THR A 150 -6.65 7.58 -8.59
N PRO A 151 -6.44 8.34 -9.70
CA PRO A 151 -5.17 9.01 -10.00
C PRO A 151 -4.69 9.98 -8.91
N THR A 152 -5.59 10.62 -8.19
CA THR A 152 -5.29 11.67 -7.20
C THR A 152 -4.46 11.19 -6.00
N GLN A 153 -4.38 9.89 -5.76
CA GLN A 153 -3.72 9.33 -4.58
C GLN A 153 -2.22 8.99 -4.78
N TYR A 154 -1.69 9.06 -6.02
CA TYR A 154 -0.42 8.43 -6.37
C TYR A 154 0.58 9.34 -7.11
N ASN A 155 0.43 10.65 -7.02
CA ASN A 155 1.26 11.60 -7.79
C ASN A 155 2.77 11.61 -7.42
N ASN A 156 3.21 10.92 -6.37
CA ASN A 156 4.58 11.00 -5.85
C ASN A 156 5.37 9.66 -5.93
N ILE A 157 4.89 8.68 -6.71
CA ILE A 157 5.59 7.38 -6.86
C ILE A 157 6.79 7.48 -7.83
N SER A 158 6.85 8.51 -8.65
CA SER A 158 7.91 8.67 -9.67
C SER A 158 9.34 8.67 -9.12
N GLY A 159 9.54 9.07 -7.85
CA GLY A 159 10.85 9.03 -7.18
C GLY A 159 11.39 7.62 -6.90
N PHE A 160 10.58 6.57 -7.06
CA PHE A 160 10.96 5.17 -6.77
C PHE A 160 11.19 4.32 -8.03
N ASN A 161 11.29 4.94 -9.21
CA ASN A 161 11.44 4.25 -10.50
C ASN A 161 10.30 3.26 -10.81
N ILE A 162 9.09 3.57 -10.37
CA ILE A 162 7.88 2.80 -10.66
C ILE A 162 6.99 3.62 -11.58
N GLU A 163 6.67 3.06 -12.75
CA GLU A 163 5.76 3.66 -13.73
C GLU A 163 4.33 3.17 -13.49
N ILE A 164 3.39 4.09 -13.37
CA ILE A 164 1.96 3.77 -13.33
C ILE A 164 1.43 3.85 -14.76
N VAL A 165 1.07 2.70 -15.33
CA VAL A 165 0.58 2.60 -16.71
C VAL A 165 -0.95 2.76 -16.82
N GLY A 166 -1.67 2.70 -15.72
CA GLY A 166 -3.12 2.86 -15.71
C GLY A 166 -3.72 2.72 -14.32
N PHE A 167 -5.01 3.01 -14.26
CA PHE A 167 -5.82 2.92 -13.03
C PHE A 167 -7.04 2.05 -13.29
N GLU A 168 -7.43 1.26 -12.31
CA GLU A 168 -8.65 0.48 -12.29
C GLU A 168 -9.49 0.88 -11.09
N ASN A 169 -10.74 1.28 -11.30
CA ASN A 169 -11.60 1.84 -10.26
C ASN A 169 -12.96 1.14 -10.12
N ASP A 170 -13.18 0.04 -10.81
CA ASP A 170 -14.44 -0.73 -10.78
C ASP A 170 -14.32 -2.06 -10.02
#